data_fb5db19a49b35d6fb7f248563dfeff14
#
_entry.id   fb5db19a49b35d6fb7f248563dfeff14
#
_cell.length_a   1.000
_cell.length_b   1.000
_cell.length_c   1.000
_cell.angle_alpha   90.00
_cell.angle_beta   90.00
_cell.angle_gamma   90.00
#
_symmetry.space_group_name_H-M   'P 1'
#
loop_
_entity.id
_entity.type
_entity.pdbx_description
1 polymer ?
#
loop_
_entity_poly.entity_id
_entity_poly.type
_entity_poly.pdbx_seq_one_letter_code
_entity_poly.pdbx_strand_id
1 'polypeptide(L)'
;YSSVLRIAKKVTETAMQTEKLPFLQTVGKACVYGFYTPVGRSLQTTLALTMGQLLAANKRVLYLNFECCAGLTEMLGKQADNTEFASLLYYLQESKEQFLGRLYQAAECINGMDFILPASCGYDLYGIAREEWRRLLDLLDDGQYDVILLDLSDGVQGLFDVLRRCTRIYTIVREDGFAAAKLAQYRETLERTDYSDVWERSKKLKLPFFCQLPKDIGNLSSGELAEYTKKVLDADEQGGV
;
A
#
# COMPACT_ATOMS: atom_id res chain seq x y z
N TYR A 1 -6.59 -10.31 38.93
CA TYR A 1 -6.59 -10.15 37.46
C TYR A 1 -6.66 -8.68 37.01
N SER A 2 -7.25 -7.76 37.77
CA SER A 2 -7.37 -6.35 37.42
C SER A 2 -6.09 -5.51 37.58
N SER A 3 -5.12 -5.96 38.42
CA SER A 3 -3.89 -5.21 38.67
C SER A 3 -2.84 -5.31 37.56
N VAL A 4 -2.72 -6.48 36.95
CA VAL A 4 -1.73 -6.73 35.86
C VAL A 4 -2.09 -5.95 34.57
N LEU A 5 -3.38 -5.90 34.25
CA LEU A 5 -3.88 -5.10 33.11
C LEU A 5 -3.69 -3.59 33.35
N ARG A 6 -3.85 -3.12 34.59
CA ARG A 6 -3.57 -1.72 34.93
C ARG A 6 -2.09 -1.37 34.88
N ILE A 7 -1.22 -2.28 35.28
CA ILE A 7 0.23 -2.10 35.23
C ILE A 7 0.69 -2.13 33.77
N ALA A 8 0.21 -3.08 32.96
CA ALA A 8 0.50 -3.14 31.52
C ALA A 8 0.04 -1.87 30.80
N LYS A 9 -1.18 -1.39 31.07
CA LYS A 9 -1.70 -0.15 30.50
C LYS A 9 -0.87 1.07 30.92
N LYS A 10 -0.47 1.15 32.18
CA LYS A 10 0.35 2.25 32.70
C LYS A 10 1.79 2.21 32.18
N VAL A 11 2.37 1.01 31.97
CA VAL A 11 3.69 0.84 31.36
C VAL A 11 3.65 1.26 29.89
N THR A 12 2.58 0.90 29.16
CA THR A 12 2.40 1.31 27.76
C THR A 12 2.18 2.82 27.65
N GLU A 13 1.37 3.42 28.53
CA GLU A 13 1.16 4.87 28.58
C GLU A 13 2.43 5.63 28.98
N THR A 14 3.25 5.08 29.89
CA THR A 14 4.52 5.70 30.32
C THR A 14 5.61 5.53 29.24
N ALA A 15 5.65 4.41 28.53
CA ALA A 15 6.55 4.21 27.40
C ALA A 15 6.20 5.16 26.25
N MET A 16 4.92 5.41 25.98
CA MET A 16 4.47 6.42 25.01
C MET A 16 4.82 7.86 25.41
N GLN A 17 4.99 8.14 26.71
CA GLN A 17 5.37 9.48 27.21
C GLN A 17 6.88 9.70 27.37
N THR A 18 7.68 8.66 27.46
CA THR A 18 9.11 8.78 27.80
C THR A 18 10.05 8.54 26.63
N GLU A 19 9.65 7.81 25.61
CA GLU A 19 10.34 7.79 24.34
C GLU A 19 9.75 8.91 23.47
N LYS A 20 10.40 10.05 23.45
CA LYS A 20 10.34 10.94 22.29
C LYS A 20 10.78 10.08 21.11
N LEU A 21 9.79 9.48 20.44
CA LEU A 21 10.00 8.81 19.17
C LEU A 21 10.85 9.74 18.31
N PRO A 22 12.04 9.33 17.86
CA PRO A 22 12.95 10.20 17.09
C PRO A 22 12.36 10.64 15.74
N PHE A 23 11.10 10.40 15.50
CA PHE A 23 10.39 10.55 14.23
C PHE A 23 9.41 11.74 14.15
N LEU A 24 9.39 12.63 15.13
CA LEU A 24 8.58 13.85 15.05
C LEU A 24 9.29 15.01 14.30
N GLN A 25 10.06 14.69 13.27
CA GLN A 25 10.29 15.68 12.23
C GLN A 25 9.11 15.61 11.27
N THR A 26 8.27 16.61 11.29
CA THR A 26 7.25 16.89 10.29
C THR A 26 7.91 16.99 8.92
N VAL A 27 8.05 15.88 8.24
CA VAL A 27 8.35 15.83 6.83
C VAL A 27 7.03 16.08 6.11
N GLY A 28 7.06 16.79 4.98
CA GLY A 28 5.86 17.20 4.27
C GLY A 28 4.89 16.03 3.95
N LYS A 29 3.83 16.36 3.27
CA LYS A 29 2.79 15.40 2.86
C LYS A 29 3.39 14.17 2.19
N ALA A 30 2.94 12.94 2.58
CA ALA A 30 3.41 11.70 2.00
C ALA A 30 3.06 11.61 0.49
N CYS A 31 3.98 11.07 -0.30
CA CYS A 31 3.68 10.70 -1.68
C CYS A 31 2.93 9.36 -1.70
N VAL A 32 1.66 9.35 -2.10
CA VAL A 32 0.86 8.14 -2.19
C VAL A 32 0.91 7.58 -3.61
N TYR A 33 1.38 6.34 -3.76
CA TYR A 33 1.46 5.64 -5.03
C TYR A 33 0.40 4.53 -5.07
N GLY A 34 -0.56 4.65 -5.98
CA GLY A 34 -1.61 3.66 -6.20
C GLY A 34 -1.25 2.70 -7.32
N PHE A 35 -1.34 1.41 -7.07
CA PHE A 35 -1.20 0.36 -8.08
C PHE A 35 -2.57 -0.25 -8.31
N TYR A 36 -3.05 -0.18 -9.53
CA TYR A 36 -4.29 -0.82 -9.91
C TYR A 36 -4.32 -1.14 -11.40
N THR A 37 -4.78 -2.34 -11.72
CA THR A 37 -5.11 -2.75 -13.08
C THR A 37 -6.29 -3.72 -13.07
N PRO A 38 -7.23 -3.62 -14.03
CA PRO A 38 -8.29 -4.61 -14.18
C PRO A 38 -7.77 -5.96 -14.75
N VAL A 39 -6.47 -6.02 -15.09
CA VAL A 39 -5.84 -7.20 -15.69
C VAL A 39 -5.22 -8.06 -14.60
N GLY A 40 -5.86 -9.16 -14.25
CA GLY A 40 -5.33 -10.13 -13.29
C GLY A 40 -4.01 -10.77 -13.75
N ARG A 41 -3.22 -11.23 -12.79
CA ARG A 41 -1.91 -11.89 -13.01
C ARG A 41 -0.92 -11.04 -13.81
N SER A 42 -0.91 -9.75 -13.53
CA SER A 42 -0.10 -8.75 -14.22
C SER A 42 1.20 -8.40 -13.48
N LEU A 43 1.54 -9.09 -12.38
CA LEU A 43 2.66 -8.79 -11.48
C LEU A 43 2.50 -7.46 -10.71
N GLN A 44 1.27 -6.97 -10.50
CA GLN A 44 1.00 -5.72 -9.80
C GLN A 44 1.64 -5.72 -8.40
N THR A 45 1.29 -6.71 -7.58
CA THR A 45 1.82 -6.88 -6.22
C THR A 45 3.34 -7.02 -6.21
N THR A 46 3.89 -7.83 -7.11
CA THR A 46 5.34 -8.02 -7.20
C THR A 46 6.06 -6.71 -7.57
N LEU A 47 5.50 -5.93 -8.50
CA LEU A 47 6.03 -4.62 -8.88
C LEU A 47 5.94 -3.61 -7.73
N ALA A 48 4.80 -3.56 -7.03
CA ALA A 48 4.60 -2.65 -5.89
C ALA A 48 5.58 -2.95 -4.75
N LEU A 49 5.75 -4.23 -4.39
CA LEU A 49 6.72 -4.67 -3.38
C LEU A 49 8.16 -4.39 -3.81
N THR A 50 8.51 -4.64 -5.08
CA THR A 50 9.84 -4.33 -5.63
C THR A 50 10.12 -2.83 -5.55
N MET A 51 9.16 -2.01 -5.97
CA MET A 51 9.28 -0.55 -5.92
C MET A 51 9.44 -0.06 -4.47
N GLY A 52 8.66 -0.62 -3.55
CA GLY A 52 8.74 -0.27 -2.14
C GLY A 52 10.12 -0.55 -1.53
N GLN A 53 10.67 -1.73 -1.78
CA GLN A 53 12.00 -2.09 -1.27
C GLN A 53 13.12 -1.24 -1.90
N LEU A 54 13.00 -0.88 -3.18
CA LEU A 54 13.97 0.02 -3.82
C LEU A 54 13.92 1.43 -3.23
N LEU A 55 12.71 1.96 -3.00
CA LEU A 55 12.52 3.27 -2.38
C LEU A 55 12.96 3.30 -0.92
N ALA A 56 12.79 2.19 -0.20
CA ALA A 56 13.15 2.06 1.22
C ALA A 56 14.66 2.20 1.48
N ALA A 57 15.50 2.12 0.45
CA ALA A 57 16.93 2.39 0.59
C ALA A 57 17.23 3.84 1.06
N ASN A 58 16.35 4.81 0.74
CA ASN A 58 16.58 6.23 1.03
C ASN A 58 15.35 6.96 1.57
N LYS A 59 14.20 6.28 1.70
CA LYS A 59 12.91 6.85 2.11
C LYS A 59 12.24 5.97 3.14
N ARG A 60 11.41 6.55 3.98
CA ARG A 60 10.50 5.78 4.86
C ARG A 60 9.30 5.37 4.02
N VAL A 61 9.11 4.08 3.84
CA VAL A 61 8.12 3.53 2.93
C VAL A 61 7.15 2.64 3.71
N LEU A 62 5.86 2.85 3.51
CA LEU A 62 4.79 1.97 3.96
C LEU A 62 4.13 1.31 2.77
N TYR A 63 3.98 -0.01 2.82
CA TYR A 63 3.22 -0.79 1.85
C TYR A 63 1.94 -1.33 2.48
N LEU A 64 0.82 -1.12 1.81
CA LEU A 64 -0.50 -1.63 2.18
C LEU A 64 -1.11 -2.42 1.02
N ASN A 65 -1.54 -3.65 1.28
CA ASN A 65 -2.18 -4.50 0.29
C ASN A 65 -3.67 -4.64 0.58
N PHE A 66 -4.50 -4.38 -0.43
CA PHE A 66 -5.95 -4.45 -0.37
C PHE A 66 -6.53 -5.45 -1.37
N GLU A 67 -5.82 -6.55 -1.60
CA GLU A 67 -6.33 -7.69 -2.35
C GLU A 67 -7.03 -8.69 -1.42
N CYS A 68 -8.14 -9.27 -1.87
CA CYS A 68 -8.86 -10.28 -1.10
C CYS A 68 -8.06 -11.56 -0.87
N CYS A 69 -7.14 -11.87 -1.77
CA CYS A 69 -6.25 -13.03 -1.70
C CYS A 69 -4.82 -12.59 -1.97
N ALA A 70 -4.24 -11.84 -1.04
CA ALA A 70 -2.93 -11.24 -1.21
C ALA A 70 -1.77 -12.25 -1.27
N GLY A 71 -1.90 -13.40 -0.61
CA GLY A 71 -0.85 -14.43 -0.52
C GLY A 71 0.41 -13.99 0.24
N LEU A 72 0.44 -12.76 0.75
CA LEU A 72 1.63 -12.18 1.38
C LEU A 72 1.97 -12.89 2.70
N THR A 73 0.97 -13.21 3.50
CA THR A 73 1.11 -13.93 4.77
C THR A 73 1.76 -15.29 4.56
N GLU A 74 1.31 -16.04 3.54
CA GLU A 74 1.85 -17.33 3.15
C GLU A 74 3.30 -17.23 2.66
N MET A 75 3.59 -16.25 1.81
CA MET A 75 4.94 -16.02 1.30
C MET A 75 5.94 -15.63 2.40
N LEU A 76 5.48 -15.02 3.47
CA LEU A 76 6.29 -14.67 4.64
C LEU A 76 6.42 -15.83 5.64
N GLY A 77 5.74 -16.97 5.41
CA GLY A 77 5.70 -18.09 6.32
C GLY A 77 5.05 -17.75 7.67
N LYS A 78 4.17 -16.77 7.69
CA LYS A 78 3.47 -16.33 8.87
C LYS A 78 2.12 -17.00 8.97
N GLN A 79 1.67 -17.22 10.21
CA GLN A 79 0.28 -17.62 10.42
C GLN A 79 -0.57 -16.35 10.38
N ALA A 80 -1.76 -16.46 9.80
CA ALA A 80 -2.76 -15.41 9.83
C ALA A 80 -3.33 -15.31 11.26
N ASP A 81 -2.51 -14.87 12.18
CA ASP A 81 -2.90 -14.53 13.54
C ASP A 81 -3.57 -13.17 13.51
N ASN A 82 -4.85 -13.21 13.14
CA ASN A 82 -5.79 -12.16 13.41
C ASN A 82 -5.27 -10.72 13.27
N THR A 83 -5.55 -10.08 12.11
CA THR A 83 -6.14 -8.80 12.37
C THR A 83 -5.27 -7.57 12.28
N GLU A 84 -4.04 -7.64 11.75
CA GLU A 84 -3.27 -6.39 11.77
C GLU A 84 -4.01 -5.30 10.99
N PHE A 85 -4.43 -5.57 9.77
CA PHE A 85 -5.16 -4.58 8.97
C PHE A 85 -6.59 -4.35 9.48
N ALA A 86 -7.33 -5.41 9.80
CA ALA A 86 -8.69 -5.28 10.36
C ALA A 86 -8.70 -4.57 11.71
N SER A 87 -7.68 -4.82 12.54
CA SER A 87 -7.46 -4.12 13.80
C SER A 87 -7.21 -2.62 13.60
N LEU A 88 -6.42 -2.25 12.58
CA LEU A 88 -6.19 -0.85 12.20
C LEU A 88 -7.48 -0.13 11.82
N LEU A 89 -8.37 -0.77 11.08
CA LEU A 89 -9.64 -0.19 10.67
C LEU A 89 -10.52 0.18 11.87
N TYR A 90 -10.46 -0.63 12.93
CA TYR A 90 -11.19 -0.33 14.16
C TYR A 90 -10.77 1.01 14.80
N TYR A 91 -9.48 1.38 14.63
CA TYR A 91 -8.94 2.64 15.15
C TYR A 91 -9.14 3.83 14.21
N LEU A 92 -9.77 3.66 13.06
CA LEU A 92 -10.07 4.79 12.16
C LEU A 92 -10.99 5.83 12.79
N GLN A 93 -11.84 5.42 13.75
CA GLN A 93 -12.76 6.31 14.46
C GLN A 93 -12.14 6.95 15.70
N GLU A 94 -10.98 6.48 16.13
CA GLU A 94 -10.24 6.98 17.29
C GLU A 94 -9.43 8.25 16.94
N SER A 95 -8.68 8.73 17.93
CA SER A 95 -7.76 9.84 17.69
C SER A 95 -6.62 9.41 16.74
N LYS A 96 -6.06 10.38 16.05
CA LYS A 96 -4.95 10.19 15.15
C LYS A 96 -3.74 9.53 15.84
N GLU A 97 -3.42 9.97 17.05
CA GLU A 97 -2.32 9.46 17.85
C GLU A 97 -2.51 7.97 18.18
N GLN A 98 -3.75 7.57 18.47
CA GLN A 98 -4.08 6.17 18.74
C GLN A 98 -3.98 5.33 17.47
N PHE A 99 -4.49 5.83 16.34
CA PHE A 99 -4.34 5.17 15.05
C PHE A 99 -2.88 4.98 14.67
N LEU A 100 -2.08 6.05 14.73
CA LEU A 100 -0.65 5.98 14.40
C LEU A 100 0.12 5.06 15.35
N GLY A 101 -0.19 5.08 16.63
CA GLY A 101 0.39 4.15 17.61
C GLY A 101 0.09 2.69 17.25
N ARG A 102 -1.11 2.40 16.75
CA ARG A 102 -1.48 1.06 16.29
C ARG A 102 -0.82 0.69 14.97
N LEU A 103 -0.75 1.63 14.03
CA LEU A 103 -0.04 1.43 12.77
C LEU A 103 1.41 0.99 13.01
N TYR A 104 2.13 1.67 13.94
CA TYR A 104 3.50 1.29 14.29
C TYR A 104 3.61 -0.07 14.96
N GLN A 105 2.66 -0.42 15.83
CA GLN A 105 2.67 -1.72 16.50
C GLN A 105 2.39 -2.87 15.53
N ALA A 106 1.58 -2.62 14.50
CA ALA A 106 1.20 -3.59 13.48
C ALA A 106 2.21 -3.66 12.33
N ALA A 107 3.02 -2.62 12.14
CA ALA A 107 3.98 -2.56 11.05
C ALA A 107 5.10 -3.59 11.23
N GLU A 108 5.32 -4.35 10.20
CA GLU A 108 6.48 -5.23 10.04
C GLU A 108 7.43 -4.63 9.02
N CYS A 109 8.69 -5.05 9.03
CA CYS A 109 9.70 -4.50 8.15
C CYS A 109 10.38 -5.58 7.32
N ILE A 110 10.55 -5.32 6.02
CA ILE A 110 11.35 -6.14 5.11
C ILE A 110 12.22 -5.24 4.23
N ASN A 111 13.52 -5.43 4.27
CA ASN A 111 14.50 -4.62 3.51
C ASN A 111 14.29 -3.10 3.68
N GLY A 112 13.95 -2.65 4.89
CA GLY A 112 13.70 -1.23 5.21
C GLY A 112 12.32 -0.70 4.83
N MET A 113 11.49 -1.49 4.16
CA MET A 113 10.09 -1.16 3.85
C MET A 113 9.19 -1.69 4.96
N ASP A 114 8.42 -0.80 5.57
CA ASP A 114 7.35 -1.18 6.49
C ASP A 114 6.13 -1.66 5.71
N PHE A 115 5.44 -2.64 6.25
CA PHE A 115 4.20 -3.13 5.68
C PHE A 115 3.25 -3.62 6.77
N ILE A 116 1.96 -3.60 6.46
CA ILE A 116 0.93 -4.20 7.31
C ILE A 116 0.50 -5.51 6.67
N LEU A 117 0.41 -6.59 7.46
CA LEU A 117 -0.15 -7.83 6.97
C LEU A 117 -1.58 -7.60 6.48
N PRO A 118 -1.93 -8.11 5.29
CA PRO A 118 -3.29 -7.98 4.76
C PRO A 118 -4.31 -8.63 5.68
N ALA A 119 -5.57 -8.26 5.53
CA ALA A 119 -6.66 -8.90 6.27
C ALA A 119 -6.65 -10.41 6.04
N SER A 120 -6.76 -11.19 7.10
CA SER A 120 -6.80 -12.66 7.05
C SER A 120 -8.00 -13.17 6.25
N CYS A 121 -9.12 -12.45 6.30
CA CYS A 121 -10.28 -12.63 5.45
C CYS A 121 -10.40 -11.42 4.51
N GLY A 122 -9.96 -11.57 3.28
CA GLY A 122 -10.02 -10.47 2.31
C GLY A 122 -11.43 -9.99 1.99
N TYR A 123 -12.45 -10.80 2.28
CA TYR A 123 -13.84 -10.38 2.15
C TYR A 123 -14.26 -9.27 3.13
N ASP A 124 -13.53 -9.11 4.24
CA ASP A 124 -13.76 -8.03 5.19
C ASP A 124 -13.50 -6.64 4.56
N LEU A 125 -12.65 -6.59 3.52
CA LEU A 125 -12.41 -5.37 2.75
C LEU A 125 -13.67 -4.83 2.06
N TYR A 126 -14.59 -5.71 1.65
CA TYR A 126 -15.86 -5.29 1.04
C TYR A 126 -16.81 -4.60 2.02
N GLY A 127 -16.61 -4.83 3.33
CA GLY A 127 -17.39 -4.19 4.39
C GLY A 127 -16.93 -2.77 4.74
N ILE A 128 -15.74 -2.36 4.26
CA ILE A 128 -15.16 -1.05 4.57
C ILE A 128 -15.84 0.01 3.70
N ALA A 129 -16.50 0.97 4.33
CA ALA A 129 -17.20 2.03 3.64
C ALA A 129 -16.23 3.01 2.94
N ARG A 130 -16.73 3.67 1.90
CA ARG A 130 -15.97 4.67 1.12
C ARG A 130 -15.37 5.78 2.00
N GLU A 131 -16.09 6.21 3.02
CA GLU A 131 -15.67 7.24 3.98
C GLU A 131 -14.50 6.76 4.85
N GLU A 132 -14.45 5.48 5.18
CA GLU A 132 -13.38 4.88 5.97
C GLU A 132 -12.07 4.83 5.17
N TRP A 133 -12.14 4.50 3.88
CA TRP A 133 -10.98 4.59 2.97
C TRP A 133 -10.44 6.03 2.88
N ARG A 134 -11.33 7.02 2.79
CA ARG A 134 -10.91 8.43 2.79
C ARG A 134 -10.22 8.81 4.08
N ARG A 135 -10.80 8.42 5.22
CA ARG A 135 -10.24 8.69 6.54
C ARG A 135 -8.88 8.00 6.75
N LEU A 136 -8.73 6.75 6.31
CA LEU A 136 -7.45 6.05 6.33
C LEU A 136 -6.37 6.88 5.61
N LEU A 137 -6.64 7.35 4.41
CA LEU A 137 -5.69 8.17 3.65
C LEU A 137 -5.39 9.49 4.35
N ASP A 138 -6.39 10.13 4.97
CA ASP A 138 -6.19 11.38 5.73
C ASP A 138 -5.28 11.16 6.96
N LEU A 139 -5.42 10.03 7.64
CA LEU A 139 -4.59 9.68 8.79
C LEU A 139 -3.16 9.33 8.38
N LEU A 140 -2.99 8.67 7.23
CA LEU A 140 -1.68 8.28 6.69
C LEU A 140 -0.89 9.46 6.11
N ASP A 141 -1.57 10.52 5.68
CA ASP A 141 -0.98 11.69 5.00
C ASP A 141 -0.08 12.56 5.93
N ASP A 142 0.11 12.16 7.15
CA ASP A 142 0.62 12.97 8.25
C ASP A 142 2.11 12.93 8.50
N GLY A 143 2.89 12.68 7.48
CA GLY A 143 4.32 12.92 7.50
C GLY A 143 5.19 11.89 8.22
N GLN A 144 4.66 10.70 8.51
CA GLN A 144 5.44 9.62 9.10
C GLN A 144 6.21 8.81 8.06
N TYR A 145 5.63 8.70 6.88
CA TYR A 145 6.22 8.05 5.73
C TYR A 145 6.44 9.06 4.60
N ASP A 146 7.52 8.90 3.90
CA ASP A 146 7.83 9.72 2.72
C ASP A 146 7.04 9.21 1.51
N VAL A 147 6.82 7.88 1.46
CA VAL A 147 6.07 7.21 0.40
C VAL A 147 5.15 6.15 1.00
N ILE A 148 3.90 6.12 0.51
CA ILE A 148 2.92 5.10 0.84
C ILE A 148 2.51 4.40 -0.45
N LEU A 149 2.64 3.08 -0.48
CA LEU A 149 2.28 2.25 -1.63
C LEU A 149 0.97 1.54 -1.33
N LEU A 150 -0.03 1.74 -2.17
CA LEU A 150 -1.34 1.11 -2.08
C LEU A 150 -1.48 0.09 -3.22
N ASP A 151 -1.47 -1.18 -2.89
CA ASP A 151 -1.76 -2.27 -3.82
C ASP A 151 -3.26 -2.55 -3.81
N LEU A 152 -3.96 -2.02 -4.80
CA LEU A 152 -5.41 -1.89 -4.82
C LEU A 152 -6.07 -2.98 -5.67
N SER A 153 -7.28 -3.36 -5.28
CA SER A 153 -8.12 -4.29 -6.02
C SER A 153 -9.56 -3.78 -6.16
N ASP A 154 -10.37 -4.50 -6.91
CA ASP A 154 -11.81 -4.21 -7.08
C ASP A 154 -12.60 -4.30 -5.76
N GLY A 155 -12.01 -4.89 -4.70
CA GLY A 155 -12.62 -4.97 -3.38
C GLY A 155 -12.71 -3.65 -2.62
N VAL A 156 -12.00 -2.62 -3.05
CA VAL A 156 -11.97 -1.32 -2.38
C VAL A 156 -13.20 -0.50 -2.78
N GLN A 157 -14.11 -0.27 -1.84
CA GLN A 157 -15.25 0.63 -2.08
C GLN A 157 -14.76 2.07 -2.29
N GLY A 158 -15.19 2.69 -3.39
CA GLY A 158 -14.68 4.00 -3.78
C GLY A 158 -13.25 3.98 -4.32
N LEU A 159 -12.84 2.86 -4.95
CA LEU A 159 -11.53 2.69 -5.57
C LEU A 159 -11.07 3.91 -6.38
N PHE A 160 -11.96 4.51 -7.18
CA PHE A 160 -11.59 5.66 -8.01
C PHE A 160 -11.32 6.92 -7.20
N ASP A 161 -11.97 7.10 -6.04
CA ASP A 161 -11.63 8.19 -5.12
C ASP A 161 -10.24 7.99 -4.51
N VAL A 162 -9.94 6.75 -4.12
CA VAL A 162 -8.62 6.40 -3.59
C VAL A 162 -7.54 6.67 -4.64
N LEU A 163 -7.75 6.21 -5.88
CA LEU A 163 -6.84 6.46 -7.00
C LEU A 163 -6.69 7.96 -7.31
N ARG A 164 -7.80 8.72 -7.29
CA ARG A 164 -7.78 10.18 -7.51
C ARG A 164 -6.93 10.92 -6.47
N ARG A 165 -6.85 10.41 -5.25
CA ARG A 165 -6.02 10.96 -4.17
C ARG A 165 -4.55 10.57 -4.26
N CYS A 166 -4.21 9.53 -5.02
CA CYS A 166 -2.81 9.13 -5.19
C CYS A 166 -2.02 10.22 -5.92
N THR A 167 -0.80 10.46 -5.45
CA THR A 167 0.17 11.35 -6.10
C THR A 167 0.60 10.76 -7.45
N ARG A 168 0.77 9.44 -7.50
CA ARG A 168 1.10 8.68 -8.71
C ARG A 168 0.20 7.45 -8.80
N ILE A 169 -0.17 7.11 -10.03
CA ILE A 169 -0.97 5.91 -10.32
C ILE A 169 -0.22 5.07 -11.33
N TYR A 170 -0.03 3.79 -11.03
CA TYR A 170 0.58 2.82 -11.92
C TYR A 170 -0.47 1.80 -12.36
N THR A 171 -0.68 1.71 -13.67
CA THR A 171 -1.60 0.73 -14.28
C THR A 171 -0.81 -0.18 -15.19
N ILE A 172 -0.76 -1.47 -14.87
CA ILE A 172 -0.08 -2.44 -15.71
C ILE A 172 -0.96 -2.76 -16.91
N VAL A 173 -0.38 -2.67 -18.11
CA VAL A 173 -1.06 -2.94 -19.38
C VAL A 173 -0.46 -4.16 -20.07
N ARG A 174 -1.31 -4.90 -20.77
CA ARG A 174 -0.91 -6.05 -21.61
C ARG A 174 -1.58 -5.95 -22.98
N GLU A 175 -0.94 -6.52 -23.97
CA GLU A 175 -1.40 -6.43 -25.37
C GLU A 175 -2.25 -7.62 -25.84
N ASP A 176 -2.47 -8.63 -24.98
CA ASP A 176 -3.39 -9.69 -25.36
C ASP A 176 -4.84 -9.18 -25.42
N GLY A 177 -5.64 -9.80 -26.28
CA GLY A 177 -6.98 -9.30 -26.63
C GLY A 177 -7.91 -9.10 -25.43
N PHE A 178 -7.88 -10.00 -24.42
CA PHE A 178 -8.72 -9.86 -23.23
C PHE A 178 -8.22 -8.75 -22.30
N ALA A 179 -6.91 -8.62 -22.14
CA ALA A 179 -6.34 -7.53 -21.36
C ALA A 179 -6.66 -6.17 -21.99
N ALA A 180 -6.50 -6.04 -23.32
CA ALA A 180 -6.85 -4.82 -24.03
C ALA A 180 -8.34 -4.47 -23.88
N ALA A 181 -9.23 -5.47 -23.97
CA ALA A 181 -10.67 -5.27 -23.79
C ALA A 181 -11.01 -4.81 -22.36
N LYS A 182 -10.41 -5.42 -21.34
CA LYS A 182 -10.58 -5.00 -19.93
C LYS A 182 -10.09 -3.57 -19.69
N LEU A 183 -8.95 -3.21 -20.24
CA LEU A 183 -8.41 -1.85 -20.12
C LEU A 183 -9.29 -0.82 -20.83
N ALA A 184 -9.84 -1.16 -22.00
CA ALA A 184 -10.81 -0.30 -22.69
C ALA A 184 -12.09 -0.11 -21.88
N GLN A 185 -12.64 -1.19 -21.31
CA GLN A 185 -13.81 -1.12 -20.44
C GLN A 185 -13.53 -0.32 -19.16
N TYR A 186 -12.36 -0.49 -18.57
CA TYR A 186 -11.94 0.29 -17.40
C TYR A 186 -11.89 1.78 -17.72
N ARG A 187 -11.26 2.15 -18.82
CA ARG A 187 -11.21 3.55 -19.30
C ARG A 187 -12.61 4.10 -19.51
N GLU A 188 -13.47 3.39 -20.23
CA GLU A 188 -14.86 3.79 -20.46
C GLU A 188 -15.64 3.98 -19.14
N THR A 189 -15.41 3.08 -18.16
CA THR A 189 -16.01 3.20 -16.83
C THR A 189 -15.58 4.49 -16.12
N LEU A 190 -14.29 4.81 -16.16
CA LEU A 190 -13.78 6.05 -15.58
C LEU A 190 -14.37 7.29 -16.26
N GLU A 191 -14.48 7.28 -17.59
CA GLU A 191 -15.10 8.36 -18.35
C GLU A 191 -16.58 8.56 -17.99
N ARG A 192 -17.35 7.47 -17.88
CA ARG A 192 -18.77 7.50 -17.51
C ARG A 192 -19.06 7.90 -16.08
N THR A 193 -18.12 7.72 -15.19
CA THR A 193 -18.27 7.99 -13.75
C THR A 193 -17.56 9.26 -13.28
N ASP A 194 -17.12 10.11 -14.21
CA ASP A 194 -16.42 11.37 -13.93
C ASP A 194 -15.06 11.20 -13.23
N TYR A 195 -14.32 10.15 -13.64
CA TYR A 195 -12.96 9.87 -13.16
C TYR A 195 -11.94 9.80 -14.31
N SER A 196 -12.16 10.50 -15.42
CA SER A 196 -11.24 10.52 -16.58
C SER A 196 -9.83 10.93 -16.20
N ASP A 197 -9.69 11.83 -15.21
CA ASP A 197 -8.42 12.28 -14.67
C ASP A 197 -7.58 11.14 -14.07
N VAL A 198 -8.21 10.11 -13.51
CA VAL A 198 -7.52 8.91 -13.00
C VAL A 198 -6.82 8.19 -14.14
N TRP A 199 -7.50 8.02 -15.29
CA TRP A 199 -6.89 7.41 -16.45
C TRP A 199 -5.76 8.25 -17.02
N GLU A 200 -5.98 9.54 -17.18
CA GLU A 200 -4.99 10.47 -17.76
C GLU A 200 -3.71 10.52 -16.95
N ARG A 201 -3.82 10.59 -15.62
CA ARG A 201 -2.71 10.64 -14.66
C ARG A 201 -2.02 9.30 -14.45
N SER A 202 -2.68 8.18 -14.81
CA SER A 202 -2.09 6.86 -14.65
C SER A 202 -0.92 6.65 -15.59
N LYS A 203 0.23 6.25 -15.05
CA LYS A 203 1.36 5.76 -15.84
C LYS A 203 1.10 4.32 -16.25
N LYS A 204 0.95 4.09 -17.56
CA LYS A 204 0.73 2.76 -18.13
C LYS A 204 2.06 2.05 -18.25
N LEU A 205 2.21 0.96 -17.51
CA LEU A 205 3.43 0.16 -17.50
C LEU A 205 3.23 -1.13 -18.26
N LYS A 206 3.95 -1.30 -19.36
CA LYS A 206 4.04 -2.56 -20.07
C LYS A 206 5.25 -3.31 -19.55
N LEU A 207 5.00 -4.33 -18.72
CA LEU A 207 6.08 -5.15 -18.18
C LEU A 207 6.64 -6.06 -19.30
N PRO A 208 7.97 -6.16 -19.43
CA PRO A 208 8.58 -7.13 -20.34
C PRO A 208 8.38 -8.55 -19.81
N PHE A 209 8.74 -9.52 -20.62
CA PHE A 209 8.87 -10.90 -20.12
C PHE A 209 10.12 -10.99 -19.25
N PHE A 210 9.96 -11.48 -18.03
CA PHE A 210 11.06 -11.75 -17.11
C PHE A 210 11.38 -13.24 -17.13
N CYS A 211 12.64 -13.59 -17.37
CA CYS A 211 13.09 -14.99 -17.37
C CYS A 211 13.01 -15.60 -15.98
N GLN A 212 13.30 -14.81 -14.96
CA GLN A 212 13.25 -15.24 -13.56
C GLN A 212 12.64 -14.14 -12.69
N LEU A 213 11.65 -14.53 -11.90
CA LEU A 213 11.12 -13.68 -10.83
C LEU A 213 11.61 -14.23 -9.49
N PRO A 214 11.99 -13.37 -8.55
CA PRO A 214 12.32 -13.80 -7.19
C PRO A 214 11.16 -14.59 -6.58
N LYS A 215 11.51 -15.72 -5.93
CA LYS A 215 10.53 -16.55 -5.21
C LYS A 215 10.33 -16.09 -3.77
N ASP A 216 11.27 -15.30 -3.27
CA ASP A 216 11.31 -14.80 -1.90
C ASP A 216 11.10 -13.30 -1.93
N ILE A 217 10.21 -12.81 -1.07
CA ILE A 217 9.93 -11.37 -0.92
C ILE A 217 11.20 -10.59 -0.54
N GLY A 218 12.11 -11.19 0.23
CA GLY A 218 13.37 -10.56 0.62
C GLY A 218 14.32 -10.28 -0.53
N ASN A 219 14.12 -10.88 -1.70
CA ASN A 219 15.01 -10.77 -2.86
C ASN A 219 14.44 -9.89 -3.98
N LEU A 220 13.31 -9.19 -3.76
CA LEU A 220 12.65 -8.38 -4.78
C LEU A 220 13.43 -7.14 -5.20
N SER A 221 14.37 -6.66 -4.39
CA SER A 221 15.23 -5.51 -4.70
C SER A 221 16.36 -5.81 -5.71
N SER A 222 16.43 -7.03 -6.23
CA SER A 222 17.44 -7.48 -7.19
C SER A 222 16.80 -8.20 -8.39
N GLY A 223 17.57 -8.34 -9.48
CA GLY A 223 17.14 -9.05 -10.70
C GLY A 223 16.42 -8.18 -11.72
N GLU A 224 15.89 -8.83 -12.77
CA GLU A 224 15.35 -8.15 -13.96
C GLU A 224 14.20 -7.19 -13.66
N LEU A 225 13.27 -7.58 -12.76
CA LEU A 225 12.16 -6.73 -12.37
C LEU A 225 12.63 -5.52 -11.59
N ALA A 226 13.63 -5.68 -10.70
CA ALA A 226 14.21 -4.57 -9.95
C ALA A 226 14.87 -3.55 -10.89
N GLU A 227 15.64 -4.02 -11.88
CA GLU A 227 16.27 -3.15 -12.89
C GLU A 227 15.22 -2.41 -13.75
N TYR A 228 14.13 -3.08 -14.12
CA TYR A 228 13.01 -2.42 -14.80
C TYR A 228 12.39 -1.35 -13.88
N THR A 229 12.15 -1.69 -12.62
CA THR A 229 11.51 -0.79 -11.65
C THR A 229 12.38 0.44 -11.35
N LYS A 230 13.70 0.29 -11.28
CA LYS A 230 14.64 1.43 -11.17
C LYS A 230 14.47 2.40 -12.34
N LYS A 231 14.41 1.90 -13.58
CA LYS A 231 14.18 2.76 -14.76
C LYS A 231 12.84 3.48 -14.71
N VAL A 232 11.80 2.86 -14.15
CA VAL A 232 10.49 3.51 -13.94
C VAL A 232 10.62 4.65 -12.94
N LEU A 233 11.33 4.42 -11.82
CA LEU A 233 11.56 5.42 -10.77
C LEU A 233 12.41 6.59 -11.29
N ASP A 234 13.51 6.31 -11.99
CA ASP A 234 14.37 7.33 -12.59
C ASP A 234 13.60 8.23 -13.58
N ALA A 235 12.72 7.63 -14.40
CA ALA A 235 11.87 8.38 -15.32
C ALA A 235 10.82 9.24 -14.59
N ASP A 236 10.35 8.79 -13.42
CA ASP A 236 9.41 9.54 -12.60
C ASP A 236 10.07 10.74 -11.89
N GLU A 237 11.35 10.63 -11.55
CA GLU A 237 12.11 11.74 -10.96
C GLU A 237 12.46 12.80 -12.01
N GLN A 238 12.73 12.38 -13.25
CA GLN A 238 13.06 13.28 -14.37
C GLN A 238 11.81 13.97 -14.96
N GLY A 239 10.65 13.33 -14.90
CA GLY A 239 9.38 13.87 -15.41
C GLY A 239 8.58 14.71 -14.40
N GLY A 240 9.04 14.85 -13.19
CA GLY A 240 8.41 15.59 -12.11
C GLY A 240 8.90 17.06 -12.10
N VAL A 241 8.31 17.90 -12.96
CA VAL A 241 8.23 19.35 -12.77
C VAL A 241 6.76 19.72 -12.74
#